data_d7f201f7f3678e5c795c3b6852fbe1bc
#
_entry.id   d7f201f7f3678e5c795c3b6852fbe1bc
#
_cell.length_a   1.000
_cell.length_b   1.000
_cell.length_c   1.000
_cell.angle_alpha   90.00
_cell.angle_beta   90.00
_cell.angle_gamma   90.00
#
_symmetry.space_group_name_H-M   'P 1'
#
loop_
_entity.id
_entity.type
_entity.pdbx_description
1 polymer ?
#
loop_
_entity_poly.entity_id
_entity_poly.type
_entity_poly.pdbx_seq_one_letter_code
_entity_poly.pdbx_strand_id
1 'polypeptide(L)'
;LDGVGGMSVVPALKRFFSRRYLRIYPVWILVAAYFYVGKYVENPGGGYSPDVPNLIANVLFNWSFWRADDLTFWYVPATMMLYNFAPPYMELIRRQPAWRWLPVAFILLAAMVQYVPLFHDNVGHIEIFFSRIPIFFIGINFGEMVMDSRRMEKGSLGILLLVFAMSMWLCLRLEYIGHSRFPLFMERMVYIPLTISALLLECRLLSYMPRFVLRPLSF
;
A
#
# COMPACT_ATOMS: atom_id res chain seq x y z
N LEU A 1 21.43 -5.72 -23.76
CA LEU A 1 20.47 -6.37 -22.82
C LEU A 1 19.61 -7.43 -23.51
N ASP A 2 20.23 -8.17 -24.45
CA ASP A 2 19.58 -9.16 -25.32
C ASP A 2 19.80 -10.59 -24.81
N GLY A 3 19.68 -10.81 -23.51
CA GLY A 3 20.07 -12.09 -22.90
C GLY A 3 19.09 -12.72 -21.93
N VAL A 4 17.83 -12.29 -21.85
CA VAL A 4 16.80 -13.01 -21.07
C VAL A 4 15.83 -13.68 -22.04
N GLY A 5 16.33 -14.76 -22.62
CA GLY A 5 15.52 -15.66 -23.43
C GLY A 5 14.34 -16.19 -22.64
N GLY A 6 13.13 -15.93 -23.14
CA GLY A 6 12.01 -16.85 -23.13
C GLY A 6 11.49 -17.42 -21.83
N MET A 7 11.66 -16.79 -20.68
CA MET A 7 10.85 -17.18 -19.53
C MET A 7 9.41 -16.75 -19.79
N SER A 8 8.53 -17.71 -20.02
CA SER A 8 7.12 -17.41 -20.28
C SER A 8 6.60 -16.54 -19.13
N VAL A 9 5.86 -15.48 -19.45
CA VAL A 9 5.33 -14.48 -18.51
C VAL A 9 4.55 -15.15 -17.36
N VAL A 10 3.88 -16.26 -17.66
CA VAL A 10 3.03 -17.02 -16.72
C VAL A 10 3.79 -17.56 -15.50
N PRO A 11 4.96 -18.24 -15.62
CA PRO A 11 5.71 -18.68 -14.45
C PRO A 11 6.23 -17.53 -13.60
N ALA A 12 6.63 -16.41 -14.23
CA ALA A 12 7.08 -15.23 -13.49
C ALA A 12 5.95 -14.62 -12.65
N LEU A 13 4.76 -14.47 -13.22
CA LEU A 13 3.57 -14.01 -12.52
C LEU A 13 3.16 -14.98 -11.40
N LYS A 14 3.12 -16.28 -11.69
CA LYS A 14 2.82 -17.29 -10.68
C LYS A 14 3.78 -17.20 -9.50
N ARG A 15 5.08 -17.07 -9.76
CA ARG A 15 6.11 -16.92 -8.71
C ARG A 15 5.94 -15.62 -7.93
N PHE A 16 5.60 -14.50 -8.60
CA PHE A 16 5.35 -13.22 -7.96
C PHE A 16 4.17 -13.31 -6.98
N PHE A 17 3.01 -13.79 -7.45
CA PHE A 17 1.81 -13.89 -6.63
C PHE A 17 1.97 -14.91 -5.50
N SER A 18 2.45 -16.12 -5.81
CA SER A 18 2.65 -17.16 -4.81
C SER A 18 3.49 -16.68 -3.63
N ARG A 19 4.64 -16.02 -3.87
CA ARG A 19 5.50 -15.51 -2.80
C ARG A 19 4.85 -14.44 -1.93
N ARG A 20 3.99 -13.59 -2.51
CA ARG A 20 3.34 -12.48 -1.78
C ARG A 20 2.10 -12.96 -1.04
N TYR A 21 1.26 -13.74 -1.71
CA TYR A 21 0.05 -14.26 -1.09
C TYR A 21 0.37 -15.28 0.01
N LEU A 22 1.32 -16.20 -0.18
CA LEU A 22 1.71 -17.16 0.85
C LEU A 22 2.34 -16.54 2.09
N ARG A 23 2.84 -15.31 2.02
CA ARG A 23 3.31 -14.59 3.22
C ARG A 23 2.18 -14.01 4.07
N ILE A 24 1.13 -13.53 3.42
CA ILE A 24 0.08 -12.76 4.09
C ILE A 24 -1.12 -13.66 4.37
N TYR A 25 -1.53 -14.45 3.40
CA TYR A 25 -2.82 -15.12 3.39
C TYR A 25 -2.99 -16.18 4.49
N PRO A 26 -2.01 -17.03 4.83
CA PRO A 26 -2.16 -18.00 5.91
C PRO A 26 -2.41 -17.34 7.27
N VAL A 27 -1.64 -16.30 7.58
CA VAL A 27 -1.82 -15.55 8.84
C VAL A 27 -3.15 -14.79 8.81
N TRP A 28 -3.49 -14.19 7.67
CA TRP A 28 -4.76 -13.51 7.47
C TRP A 28 -5.95 -14.42 7.75
N ILE A 29 -6.02 -15.60 7.14
CA ILE A 29 -7.14 -16.53 7.34
C ILE A 29 -7.31 -16.89 8.82
N LEU A 30 -6.22 -17.16 9.53
CA LEU A 30 -6.28 -17.50 10.96
C LEU A 30 -6.83 -16.33 11.79
N VAL A 31 -6.32 -15.13 11.58
CA VAL A 31 -6.76 -13.92 12.30
C VAL A 31 -8.21 -13.57 11.94
N ALA A 32 -8.55 -13.60 10.66
CA ALA A 32 -9.88 -13.30 10.17
C ALA A 32 -10.92 -14.33 10.64
N ALA A 33 -10.58 -15.63 10.59
CA ALA A 33 -11.45 -16.66 11.11
C ALA A 33 -11.71 -16.48 12.62
N TYR A 34 -10.65 -16.26 13.39
CA TYR A 34 -10.81 -16.01 14.82
C TYR A 34 -11.72 -14.82 15.12
N PHE A 35 -11.52 -13.71 14.41
CA PHE A 35 -12.32 -12.48 14.62
C PHE A 35 -13.76 -12.62 14.12
N TYR A 36 -13.95 -12.97 12.83
CA TYR A 36 -15.28 -12.98 12.23
C TYR A 36 -16.15 -14.13 12.69
N VAL A 37 -15.60 -15.32 12.95
CA VAL A 37 -16.35 -16.43 13.55
C VAL A 37 -16.71 -16.10 15.00
N GLY A 38 -15.80 -15.51 15.78
CA GLY A 38 -16.11 -15.03 17.13
C GLY A 38 -17.27 -14.05 17.14
N LYS A 39 -17.22 -13.02 16.27
CA LYS A 39 -18.31 -12.03 16.14
C LYS A 39 -19.62 -12.63 15.65
N TYR A 40 -19.58 -13.61 14.75
CA TYR A 40 -20.77 -14.31 14.28
C TYR A 40 -21.42 -15.14 15.38
N VAL A 41 -20.64 -15.81 16.22
CA VAL A 41 -21.15 -16.60 17.37
C VAL A 41 -21.72 -15.69 18.45
N GLU A 42 -21.07 -14.54 18.74
CA GLU A 42 -21.55 -13.56 19.70
C GLU A 42 -22.90 -12.94 19.29
N ASN A 43 -23.08 -12.64 18.00
CA ASN A 43 -24.28 -11.98 17.48
C ASN A 43 -24.65 -12.52 16.09
N PRO A 44 -25.30 -13.68 16.01
CA PRO A 44 -25.77 -14.27 14.74
C PRO A 44 -26.74 -13.33 14.03
N GLY A 45 -26.46 -13.02 12.76
CA GLY A 45 -27.27 -12.06 12.00
C GLY A 45 -26.90 -10.59 12.21
N GLY A 46 -25.89 -10.30 13.02
CA GLY A 46 -25.40 -8.94 13.30
C GLY A 46 -24.43 -8.38 12.27
N GLY A 47 -24.10 -7.10 12.42
CA GLY A 47 -23.46 -6.18 11.48
C GLY A 47 -22.31 -6.66 10.59
N TYR A 48 -21.38 -7.48 11.10
CA TYR A 48 -20.24 -7.93 10.27
C TYR A 48 -20.57 -9.07 9.32
N SER A 49 -21.39 -10.03 9.77
CA SER A 49 -21.67 -11.25 9.03
C SER A 49 -23.12 -11.70 9.28
N PRO A 50 -24.09 -11.13 8.53
CA PRO A 50 -25.50 -11.45 8.72
C PRO A 50 -25.83 -12.91 8.41
N ASP A 51 -25.03 -13.57 7.59
CA ASP A 51 -25.22 -14.96 7.17
C ASP A 51 -23.88 -15.68 6.95
N VAL A 52 -23.92 -16.99 6.77
CA VAL A 52 -22.73 -17.82 6.52
C VAL A 52 -21.97 -17.44 5.25
N PRO A 53 -22.61 -17.14 4.11
CA PRO A 53 -21.90 -16.65 2.93
C PRO A 53 -21.11 -15.37 3.18
N ASN A 54 -21.68 -14.39 3.89
CA ASN A 54 -20.95 -13.17 4.28
C ASN A 54 -19.81 -13.46 5.26
N LEU A 55 -20.00 -14.39 6.19
CA LEU A 55 -18.92 -14.84 7.08
C LEU A 55 -17.74 -15.42 6.28
N ILE A 56 -18.01 -16.32 5.33
CA ILE A 56 -16.98 -16.89 4.46
C ILE A 56 -16.30 -15.80 3.64
N ALA A 57 -17.06 -14.88 3.06
CA ALA A 57 -16.54 -13.77 2.27
C ALA A 57 -15.66 -12.83 3.12
N ASN A 58 -16.01 -12.60 4.39
CA ASN A 58 -15.20 -11.81 5.32
C ASN A 58 -13.90 -12.53 5.69
N VAL A 59 -13.94 -13.80 5.99
CA VAL A 59 -12.74 -14.60 6.30
C VAL A 59 -11.79 -14.66 5.10
N LEU A 60 -12.33 -14.82 3.89
CA LEU A 60 -11.51 -14.93 2.68
C LEU A 60 -11.00 -13.58 2.16
N PHE A 61 -11.83 -12.54 2.14
CA PHE A 61 -11.56 -11.30 1.39
C PHE A 61 -11.79 -10.02 2.19
N ASN A 62 -12.17 -10.11 3.47
CA ASN A 62 -12.64 -8.96 4.26
C ASN A 62 -13.74 -8.18 3.52
N TRP A 63 -14.83 -8.89 3.18
CA TRP A 63 -15.90 -8.34 2.35
C TRP A 63 -16.60 -7.13 2.97
N SER A 64 -16.65 -7.05 4.30
CA SER A 64 -17.21 -5.92 5.03
C SER A 64 -16.45 -4.62 4.78
N PHE A 65 -15.12 -4.67 4.59
CA PHE A 65 -14.34 -3.50 4.19
C PHE A 65 -14.79 -2.93 2.84
N TRP A 66 -15.08 -3.79 1.86
CA TRP A 66 -15.49 -3.35 0.53
C TRP A 66 -16.93 -2.84 0.45
N ARG A 67 -17.77 -3.23 1.41
CA ARG A 67 -19.21 -2.91 1.42
C ARG A 67 -19.62 -1.80 2.37
N ALA A 68 -19.00 -1.67 3.53
CA ALA A 68 -19.64 -1.06 4.68
C ALA A 68 -18.70 -0.29 5.61
N ASP A 69 -17.77 0.48 5.08
CA ASP A 69 -16.88 1.35 5.89
C ASP A 69 -16.25 0.65 7.12
N ASP A 70 -16.07 -0.65 7.04
CA ASP A 70 -15.42 -1.42 8.08
C ASP A 70 -13.90 -1.32 7.94
N LEU A 71 -13.29 -0.45 8.72
CA LEU A 71 -11.84 -0.28 8.72
C LEU A 71 -11.09 -1.40 9.46
N THR A 72 -11.80 -2.41 9.98
CA THR A 72 -11.15 -3.57 10.61
C THR A 72 -10.33 -4.31 9.56
N PHE A 73 -9.02 -4.43 9.81
CA PHE A 73 -8.08 -5.11 8.92
C PHE A 73 -8.01 -4.58 7.47
N TRP A 74 -8.47 -3.35 7.20
CA TRP A 74 -8.50 -2.74 5.86
C TRP A 74 -7.19 -2.90 5.06
N TYR A 75 -6.06 -2.91 5.75
CA TYR A 75 -4.73 -2.98 5.13
C TYR A 75 -4.51 -4.26 4.33
N VAL A 76 -5.00 -5.41 4.81
CA VAL A 76 -4.77 -6.71 4.16
C VAL A 76 -5.47 -6.81 2.80
N PRO A 77 -6.81 -6.62 2.70
CA PRO A 77 -7.50 -6.67 1.41
C PRO A 77 -7.01 -5.57 0.45
N ALA A 78 -6.73 -4.36 0.96
CA ALA A 78 -6.18 -3.27 0.16
C ALA A 78 -4.81 -3.64 -0.44
N THR A 79 -3.91 -4.20 0.36
CA THR A 79 -2.58 -4.63 -0.11
C THR A 79 -2.67 -5.77 -1.11
N MET A 80 -3.53 -6.76 -0.87
CA MET A 80 -3.75 -7.87 -1.80
C MET A 80 -4.28 -7.38 -3.14
N MET A 81 -5.23 -6.43 -3.13
CA MET A 81 -5.76 -5.81 -4.34
C MET A 81 -4.66 -5.06 -5.11
N LEU A 82 -3.84 -4.26 -4.41
CA LEU A 82 -2.74 -3.51 -5.02
C LEU A 82 -1.69 -4.43 -5.66
N TYR A 83 -1.42 -5.59 -5.07
CA TYR A 83 -0.48 -6.56 -5.68
C TYR A 83 -0.95 -7.07 -7.05
N ASN A 84 -2.27 -7.14 -7.30
CA ASN A 84 -2.77 -7.51 -8.62
C ASN A 84 -2.45 -6.47 -9.69
N PHE A 85 -2.35 -5.19 -9.30
CA PHE A 85 -2.01 -4.11 -10.23
C PHE A 85 -0.50 -3.89 -10.40
N ALA A 86 0.35 -4.46 -9.54
CA ALA A 86 1.79 -4.26 -9.62
C ALA A 86 2.42 -4.80 -10.92
N PRO A 87 2.19 -6.06 -11.35
CA PRO A 87 2.79 -6.58 -12.57
C PRO A 87 2.38 -5.83 -13.85
N PRO A 88 1.08 -5.54 -14.10
CA PRO A 88 0.69 -4.75 -15.25
C PRO A 88 1.27 -3.33 -15.24
N TYR A 89 1.38 -2.70 -14.08
CA TYR A 89 1.98 -1.39 -13.96
C TYR A 89 3.49 -1.41 -14.26
N MET A 90 4.22 -2.38 -13.76
CA MET A 90 5.64 -2.56 -14.08
C MET A 90 5.87 -2.78 -15.58
N GLU A 91 5.01 -3.58 -16.23
CA GLU A 91 5.08 -3.78 -17.69
C GLU A 91 4.76 -2.48 -18.44
N LEU A 92 3.80 -1.70 -17.96
CA LEU A 92 3.41 -0.42 -18.55
C LEU A 92 4.58 0.58 -18.53
N ILE A 93 5.26 0.73 -17.39
CA ILE A 93 6.45 1.59 -17.23
C ILE A 93 7.59 1.11 -18.15
N ARG A 94 7.77 -0.21 -18.26
CA ARG A 94 8.82 -0.79 -19.11
C ARG A 94 8.60 -0.45 -20.58
N ARG A 95 7.35 -0.44 -21.03
CA ARG A 95 7.00 -0.07 -22.42
C ARG A 95 7.13 1.43 -22.66
N GLN A 96 6.65 2.24 -21.74
CA GLN A 96 6.65 3.69 -21.86
C GLN A 96 6.96 4.34 -20.50
N PRO A 97 8.14 4.96 -20.32
CA PRO A 97 8.53 5.62 -19.06
C PRO A 97 7.58 6.74 -18.63
N ALA A 98 6.80 7.33 -19.53
CA ALA A 98 5.81 8.36 -19.22
C ALA A 98 4.75 7.87 -18.20
N TRP A 99 4.46 6.57 -18.14
CA TRP A 99 3.53 6.00 -17.17
C TRP A 99 4.00 6.08 -15.71
N ARG A 100 5.26 6.46 -15.46
CA ARG A 100 5.74 6.80 -14.12
C ARG A 100 5.00 7.98 -13.46
N TRP A 101 4.30 8.79 -14.27
CA TRP A 101 3.44 9.87 -13.79
C TRP A 101 2.02 9.43 -13.40
N LEU A 102 1.65 8.19 -13.65
CA LEU A 102 0.33 7.65 -13.29
C LEU A 102 -0.04 7.84 -11.80
N PRO A 103 0.88 7.75 -10.83
CA PRO A 103 0.58 8.05 -9.43
C PRO A 103 0.00 9.45 -9.21
N VAL A 104 0.38 10.44 -10.02
CA VAL A 104 -0.19 11.81 -9.93
C VAL A 104 -1.68 11.79 -10.30
N ALA A 105 -2.06 11.03 -11.33
CA ALA A 105 -3.48 10.86 -11.68
C ALA A 105 -4.24 10.15 -10.55
N PHE A 106 -3.64 9.21 -9.84
CA PHE A 106 -4.25 8.59 -8.67
C PHE A 106 -4.39 9.52 -7.46
N ILE A 107 -3.51 10.51 -7.29
CA ILE A 107 -3.70 11.56 -6.29
C ILE A 107 -4.95 12.38 -6.63
N LEU A 108 -5.13 12.74 -7.90
CA LEU A 108 -6.34 13.45 -8.35
C LEU A 108 -7.60 12.59 -8.16
N LEU A 109 -7.53 11.30 -8.47
CA LEU A 109 -8.63 10.37 -8.24
C LEU A 109 -8.97 10.27 -6.73
N ALA A 110 -7.98 10.17 -5.86
CA ALA A 110 -8.19 10.15 -4.41
C ALA A 110 -8.85 11.47 -3.93
N ALA A 111 -8.43 12.62 -4.48
CA ALA A 111 -9.06 13.90 -4.20
C ALA A 111 -10.52 13.94 -4.68
N MET A 112 -10.81 13.40 -5.86
CA MET A 112 -12.19 13.32 -6.38
C MET A 112 -13.08 12.46 -5.47
N VAL A 113 -12.59 11.29 -5.02
CA VAL A 113 -13.34 10.44 -4.09
C VAL A 113 -13.62 11.13 -2.77
N GLN A 114 -12.69 11.97 -2.30
CA GLN A 114 -12.84 12.70 -1.04
C GLN A 114 -13.79 13.89 -1.11
N TYR A 115 -13.74 14.67 -2.20
CA TYR A 115 -14.39 15.99 -2.25
C TYR A 115 -15.58 16.07 -3.19
N VAL A 116 -15.66 15.24 -4.22
CA VAL A 116 -16.78 15.26 -5.16
C VAL A 116 -17.93 14.41 -4.61
N PRO A 117 -19.12 14.99 -4.32
CA PRO A 117 -20.22 14.27 -3.68
C PRO A 117 -20.61 12.99 -4.40
N LEU A 118 -20.69 13.04 -5.75
CA LEU A 118 -21.02 11.87 -6.56
C LEU A 118 -20.09 10.66 -6.30
N PHE A 119 -18.79 10.89 -6.14
CA PHE A 119 -17.84 9.82 -5.85
C PHE A 119 -17.83 9.49 -4.36
N HIS A 120 -17.89 10.49 -3.50
CA HIS A 120 -17.89 10.31 -2.05
C HIS A 120 -19.06 9.44 -1.57
N ASP A 121 -20.26 9.73 -2.06
CA ASP A 121 -21.48 9.02 -1.65
C ASP A 121 -21.50 7.56 -2.12
N ASN A 122 -20.82 7.24 -3.24
CA ASN A 122 -20.79 5.88 -3.77
C ASN A 122 -19.59 5.05 -3.28
N VAL A 123 -18.40 5.64 -3.16
CA VAL A 123 -17.16 4.91 -2.87
C VAL A 123 -16.34 5.53 -1.73
N GLY A 124 -16.87 6.53 -1.04
CA GLY A 124 -16.19 7.20 0.07
C GLY A 124 -15.87 6.27 1.25
N HIS A 125 -16.65 5.19 1.43
CA HIS A 125 -16.41 4.18 2.44
C HIS A 125 -15.05 3.45 2.26
N ILE A 126 -14.50 3.43 1.04
CA ILE A 126 -13.17 2.89 0.75
C ILE A 126 -12.15 3.97 0.38
N GLU A 127 -12.36 5.23 0.80
CA GLU A 127 -11.44 6.35 0.51
C GLU A 127 -10.01 6.08 0.98
N ILE A 128 -9.85 5.31 2.07
CA ILE A 128 -8.53 4.92 2.58
C ILE A 128 -7.76 4.08 1.57
N PHE A 129 -8.43 3.22 0.81
CA PHE A 129 -7.82 2.45 -0.26
C PHE A 129 -7.33 3.37 -1.38
N PHE A 130 -8.20 4.29 -1.87
CA PHE A 130 -7.84 5.24 -2.93
C PHE A 130 -6.67 6.14 -2.53
N SER A 131 -6.61 6.58 -1.29
CA SER A 131 -5.50 7.40 -0.79
C SER A 131 -4.16 6.64 -0.69
N ARG A 132 -4.17 5.30 -0.66
CA ARG A 132 -2.96 4.46 -0.62
C ARG A 132 -2.45 4.02 -1.99
N ILE A 133 -3.28 4.11 -3.03
CA ILE A 133 -2.86 3.77 -4.41
C ILE A 133 -1.62 4.59 -4.84
N PRO A 134 -1.59 5.93 -4.72
CA PRO A 134 -0.44 6.71 -5.14
C PRO A 134 0.86 6.27 -4.48
N ILE A 135 0.86 6.07 -3.16
CA ILE A 135 2.06 5.70 -2.40
C ILE A 135 2.61 4.34 -2.83
N PHE A 136 1.72 3.39 -3.13
CA PHE A 136 2.09 2.06 -3.60
C PHE A 136 2.79 2.12 -4.97
N PHE A 137 2.22 2.86 -5.93
CA PHE A 137 2.79 2.98 -7.28
C PHE A 137 4.07 3.82 -7.30
N ILE A 138 4.16 4.86 -6.47
CA ILE A 138 5.40 5.61 -6.29
C ILE A 138 6.47 4.70 -5.69
N GLY A 139 6.13 3.86 -4.71
CA GLY A 139 7.05 2.86 -4.16
C GLY A 139 7.63 1.92 -5.23
N ILE A 140 6.81 1.50 -6.22
CA ILE A 140 7.29 0.70 -7.35
C ILE A 140 8.29 1.51 -8.21
N ASN A 141 8.00 2.79 -8.48
CA ASN A 141 8.88 3.67 -9.27
C ASN A 141 10.26 3.83 -8.62
N PHE A 142 10.32 3.90 -7.29
CA PHE A 142 11.57 4.00 -6.54
C PHE A 142 12.26 2.67 -6.29
N GLY A 143 11.57 1.55 -6.49
CA GLY A 143 12.10 0.21 -6.24
C GLY A 143 13.37 -0.09 -7.05
N GLU A 144 13.47 0.38 -8.29
CA GLU A 144 14.67 0.26 -9.12
C GLU A 144 15.86 1.01 -8.51
N MET A 145 15.64 2.22 -7.99
CA MET A 145 16.70 3.01 -7.35
C MET A 145 17.26 2.32 -6.10
N VAL A 146 16.39 1.68 -5.32
CA VAL A 146 16.79 0.95 -4.12
C VAL A 146 17.59 -0.30 -4.49
N MET A 147 17.17 -1.02 -5.54
CA MET A 147 17.84 -2.25 -5.98
C MET A 147 19.20 -2.00 -6.61
N ASP A 148 19.36 -0.92 -7.38
CA ASP A 148 20.61 -0.57 -8.06
C ASP A 148 21.72 -0.13 -7.10
N SER A 149 21.45 -0.05 -5.79
CA SER A 149 22.41 0.34 -4.74
C SER A 149 23.20 1.61 -5.10
N ARG A 150 22.63 2.46 -5.94
CA ARG A 150 23.29 3.71 -6.34
C ARG A 150 23.58 4.54 -5.10
N ARG A 151 24.85 4.80 -4.86
CA ARG A 151 25.28 5.67 -3.77
C ARG A 151 24.67 7.04 -3.98
N MET A 152 23.75 7.41 -3.11
CA MET A 152 23.23 8.77 -3.11
C MET A 152 24.36 9.75 -2.83
N GLU A 153 24.47 10.79 -3.64
CA GLU A 153 25.38 11.89 -3.38
C GLU A 153 25.03 12.59 -2.05
N LYS A 154 26.03 13.21 -1.42
CA LYS A 154 25.84 13.91 -0.13
C LYS A 154 24.73 14.98 -0.20
N GLY A 155 24.63 15.69 -1.33
CA GLY A 155 23.58 16.68 -1.56
C GLY A 155 22.17 16.06 -1.58
N SER A 156 22.01 14.91 -2.23
CA SER A 156 20.74 14.18 -2.26
C SER A 156 20.30 13.71 -0.87
N LEU A 157 21.26 13.34 -0.01
CA LEU A 157 20.96 12.97 1.39
C LEU A 157 20.42 14.16 2.18
N GLY A 158 20.98 15.36 2.01
CA GLY A 158 20.51 16.58 2.67
C GLY A 158 19.07 16.92 2.27
N ILE A 159 18.76 16.85 0.97
CA ILE A 159 17.40 17.05 0.46
C ILE A 159 16.44 16.02 1.03
N LEU A 160 16.83 14.74 1.08
CA LEU A 160 16.02 13.65 1.60
C LEU A 160 15.68 13.84 3.09
N LEU A 161 16.69 14.24 3.90
CA LEU A 161 16.49 14.56 5.31
C LEU A 161 15.57 15.77 5.50
N LEU A 162 15.70 16.79 4.66
CA LEU A 162 14.82 17.95 4.68
C LEU A 162 13.37 17.56 4.36
N VAL A 163 13.17 16.78 3.28
CA VAL A 163 11.83 16.30 2.90
C VAL A 163 11.23 15.46 4.02
N PHE A 164 12.01 14.57 4.62
CA PHE A 164 11.56 13.75 5.75
C PHE A 164 11.14 14.62 6.94
N ALA A 165 12.02 15.57 7.36
CA ALA A 165 11.75 16.42 8.51
C ALA A 165 10.53 17.34 8.29
N MET A 166 10.41 17.92 7.09
CA MET A 166 9.26 18.77 6.74
C MET A 166 7.97 17.96 6.69
N SER A 167 7.99 16.78 6.10
CA SER A 167 6.82 15.91 6.02
C SER A 167 6.40 15.42 7.39
N MET A 168 7.35 15.06 8.26
CA MET A 168 7.10 14.67 9.64
C MET A 168 6.48 15.83 10.44
N TRP A 169 7.07 17.02 10.33
CA TRP A 169 6.53 18.20 11.00
C TRP A 169 5.12 18.53 10.54
N LEU A 170 4.87 18.47 9.22
CA LEU A 170 3.56 18.75 8.65
C LEU A 170 2.53 17.69 9.08
N CYS A 171 2.90 16.42 9.11
CA CYS A 171 2.05 15.34 9.59
C CYS A 171 1.62 15.57 11.04
N LEU A 172 2.57 15.88 11.93
CA LEU A 172 2.30 16.20 13.32
C LEU A 172 1.39 17.44 13.48
N ARG A 173 1.55 18.44 12.61
CA ARG A 173 0.69 19.63 12.64
C ARG A 173 -0.73 19.33 12.18
N LEU A 174 -0.91 18.55 11.13
CA LEU A 174 -2.24 18.21 10.60
C LEU A 174 -3.05 17.34 11.56
N GLU A 175 -2.40 16.51 12.38
CA GLU A 175 -3.05 15.72 13.42
C GLU A 175 -3.75 16.60 14.48
N TYR A 176 -3.23 17.81 14.77
CA TYR A 176 -3.81 18.75 15.72
C TYR A 176 -4.95 19.63 15.16
N ILE A 177 -5.17 19.65 13.85
CA ILE A 177 -6.15 20.57 13.23
C ILE A 177 -7.60 20.06 13.32
N GLY A 178 -7.78 18.83 13.80
CA GLY A 178 -9.11 18.25 14.04
C GLY A 178 -9.60 17.36 12.90
N HIS A 179 -10.71 16.67 13.16
CA HIS A 179 -11.25 15.61 12.31
C HIS A 179 -12.13 16.10 11.15
N SER A 180 -11.73 17.16 10.44
CA SER A 180 -12.44 17.54 9.21
C SER A 180 -11.90 16.76 8.00
N ARG A 181 -12.73 16.58 6.96
CA ARG A 181 -12.33 15.87 5.72
C ARG A 181 -11.05 16.44 5.11
N PHE A 182 -10.90 17.76 5.13
CA PHE A 182 -9.75 18.40 4.52
C PHE A 182 -8.42 18.07 5.22
N PRO A 183 -8.29 18.21 6.55
CA PRO A 183 -7.09 17.79 7.26
C PRO A 183 -6.75 16.32 7.05
N LEU A 184 -7.74 15.43 7.10
CA LEU A 184 -7.53 13.99 6.92
C LEU A 184 -6.96 13.66 5.52
N PHE A 185 -7.47 14.30 4.47
CA PHE A 185 -6.91 14.12 3.12
C PHE A 185 -5.48 14.66 3.02
N MET A 186 -5.23 15.85 3.53
CA MET A 186 -3.90 16.47 3.52
C MET A 186 -2.89 15.62 4.31
N GLU A 187 -3.26 15.11 5.47
CA GLU A 187 -2.45 14.17 6.26
C GLU A 187 -2.08 12.94 5.43
N ARG A 188 -3.05 12.31 4.77
CA ARG A 188 -2.80 11.13 3.91
C ARG A 188 -1.87 11.45 2.74
N MET A 189 -1.96 12.64 2.14
CA MET A 189 -1.06 13.06 1.06
C MET A 189 0.35 13.33 1.56
N VAL A 190 0.50 13.86 2.78
CA VAL A 190 1.82 14.07 3.42
C VAL A 190 2.51 12.76 3.77
N TYR A 191 1.76 11.68 4.01
CA TYR A 191 2.35 10.34 4.18
C TYR A 191 3.13 9.85 2.94
N ILE A 192 2.82 10.34 1.74
CA ILE A 192 3.52 9.93 0.52
C ILE A 192 5.00 10.30 0.60
N PRO A 193 5.40 11.59 0.67
CA PRO A 193 6.80 11.98 0.77
C PRO A 193 7.44 11.51 2.08
N LEU A 194 6.68 11.44 3.19
CA LEU A 194 7.16 10.93 4.46
C LEU A 194 7.60 9.47 4.35
N THR A 195 6.75 8.60 3.83
CA THR A 195 7.02 7.16 3.72
C THR A 195 8.17 6.90 2.74
N ILE A 196 8.21 7.61 1.61
CA ILE A 196 9.25 7.44 0.61
C ILE A 196 10.61 7.89 1.18
N SER A 197 10.66 9.06 1.81
CA SER A 197 11.89 9.56 2.40
C SER A 197 12.38 8.70 3.55
N ALA A 198 11.48 8.21 4.42
CA ALA A 198 11.80 7.27 5.49
C ALA A 198 12.41 5.98 4.92
N LEU A 199 11.75 5.36 3.92
CA LEU A 199 12.23 4.13 3.30
C LEU A 199 13.61 4.29 2.66
N LEU A 200 13.83 5.40 1.93
CA LEU A 200 15.13 5.67 1.30
C LEU A 200 16.22 5.93 2.35
N LEU A 201 15.89 6.61 3.46
CA LEU A 201 16.81 6.79 4.59
C LEU A 201 17.15 5.47 5.27
N GLU A 202 16.16 4.61 5.50
CA GLU A 202 16.37 3.27 6.06
C GLU A 202 17.26 2.42 5.14
N CYS A 203 16.98 2.37 3.84
CA CYS A 203 17.83 1.68 2.88
C CYS A 203 19.27 2.20 2.90
N ARG A 204 19.43 3.51 3.03
CA ARG A 204 20.75 4.14 3.14
C ARG A 204 21.45 3.73 4.44
N LEU A 205 20.75 3.78 5.56
CA LEU A 205 21.28 3.39 6.87
C LEU A 205 21.68 1.91 6.85
N LEU A 206 20.84 1.03 6.34
CA LEU A 206 21.12 -0.40 6.20
C LEU A 206 22.33 -0.68 5.31
N SER A 207 22.59 0.16 4.29
CA SER A 207 23.76 0.00 3.43
C SER A 207 25.11 0.19 4.14
N TYR A 208 25.12 0.83 5.30
CA TYR A 208 26.31 0.98 6.15
C TYR A 208 26.45 -0.12 7.20
N MET A 209 25.40 -0.92 7.40
CA MET A 209 25.46 -1.98 8.40
C MET A 209 26.33 -3.16 7.94
N PRO A 210 27.10 -3.77 8.84
CA PRO A 210 27.90 -4.92 8.50
C PRO A 210 27.00 -6.11 8.13
N ARG A 211 27.46 -6.93 7.19
CA ARG A 211 26.69 -8.05 6.62
C ARG A 211 26.17 -9.07 7.65
N PHE A 212 26.84 -9.21 8.79
CA PHE A 212 26.37 -10.13 9.83
C PHE A 212 25.07 -9.67 10.50
N VAL A 213 24.81 -8.34 10.56
CA VAL A 213 23.57 -7.78 11.08
C VAL A 213 22.44 -7.93 10.06
N LEU A 214 22.76 -7.90 8.77
CA LEU A 214 21.76 -7.99 7.68
C LEU A 214 21.33 -9.43 7.38
N ARG A 215 22.14 -10.45 7.74
CA ARG A 215 21.83 -11.86 7.49
C ARG A 215 20.45 -12.31 8.02
N PRO A 216 20.03 -12.00 9.25
CA PRO A 216 18.70 -12.38 9.74
C PRO A 216 17.55 -11.61 9.06
N LEU A 217 17.81 -10.51 8.35
CA LEU A 217 16.82 -9.69 7.65
C LEU A 217 16.68 -10.06 6.15
N SER A 218 17.54 -10.95 5.65
CA SER A 218 17.60 -11.34 4.22
C SER A 218 16.77 -12.60 3.91
N PHE A 219 15.55 -12.71 4.46
CA PHE A 219 14.61 -13.80 4.14
C PHE A 219 13.79 -13.51 2.87
#